data_5b5a059d98a315a62d51466e3da425d3
#
_entry.id   5b5a059d98a315a62d51466e3da425d3
#
_cell.length_a   1.000
_cell.length_b   1.000
_cell.length_c   1.000
_cell.angle_alpha   90.00
_cell.angle_beta   90.00
_cell.angle_gamma   90.00
#
_symmetry.space_group_name_H-M   'P 1'
#
loop_
_entity.id
_entity.type
_entity.pdbx_description
1 polymer ?
#
loop_
_entity_poly.entity_id
_entity_poly.type
_entity_poly.pdbx_seq_one_letter_code
_entity_poly.pdbx_strand_id
1 'polypeptide(L)'
;MPRQRDLRRPARLASMALLLLASRASVRADVPELPSAEELSAAATIVRDEFGTPHIHGKTDEATLFTFAYAQCEDNFWQVEDAYIMALGRYAEAYGPKGLNSDLLNRAFRIVPRSERDFATLDRDTQRLCAAFVGGINRYLDKHPQVRPRLVERFEPWHVLASHRHTALELSFRLTGLSSERLPRRNPQIWPATGSNGWALAGSRTASGAPMLLAAPHMPWFGFAQLAEAHLTSDGGRGRSAWNFTGAHFYGSPTLALGRNERLGWTLVTNEPDIADVWRVRFTNPDNPLAYEYDGDWRVADEWTDVIRVRKSQGVEEREFTFRSTHHGPIVQRESNEVMLAANIAGLFEAVPLRQSLQMARAQNLAEFRVALAAMQALFMNVLYADCDGNI
;
A
#
# COMPACT_ATOMS: atom_id res chain seq x y z
N MET A 1 61.50 -7.85 63.97
CA MET A 1 61.09 -8.23 62.57
C MET A 1 59.61 -7.96 62.47
N PRO A 2 59.19 -6.90 61.81
CA PRO A 2 57.77 -6.63 61.67
C PRO A 2 57.20 -7.09 60.34
N ARG A 3 55.99 -7.59 60.37
CA ARG A 3 55.16 -8.00 59.26
C ARG A 3 54.58 -6.79 58.54
N GLN A 4 54.78 -6.67 57.24
CA GLN A 4 53.97 -5.79 56.34
C GLN A 4 52.66 -6.45 55.97
N ARG A 5 51.56 -5.75 56.22
CA ARG A 5 50.20 -6.09 55.71
C ARG A 5 50.00 -5.33 54.42
N ASP A 6 49.74 -6.09 53.37
CA ASP A 6 49.37 -5.59 52.08
C ASP A 6 47.81 -5.51 52.00
N LEU A 7 47.29 -4.29 51.92
CA LEU A 7 45.86 -3.96 51.80
C LEU A 7 45.57 -3.59 50.32
N ARG A 8 45.23 -4.56 49.50
CA ARG A 8 44.66 -4.28 48.19
C ARG A 8 43.12 -4.37 48.27
N ARG A 9 42.47 -3.22 48.22
CA ARG A 9 41.02 -3.10 47.98
C ARG A 9 40.77 -3.25 46.51
N PRO A 10 39.73 -4.03 46.05
CA PRO A 10 39.32 -4.01 44.66
C PRO A 10 38.47 -2.77 44.37
N ALA A 11 38.87 -2.00 43.38
CA ALA A 11 38.08 -0.92 42.83
C ALA A 11 36.82 -1.50 42.13
N ARG A 12 35.65 -1.12 42.59
CA ARG A 12 34.39 -1.37 41.90
C ARG A 12 34.30 -0.44 40.69
N LEU A 13 34.44 -0.99 39.48
CA LEU A 13 34.07 -0.35 38.23
C LEU A 13 32.54 -0.27 38.18
N ALA A 14 32.01 0.94 38.39
CA ALA A 14 30.62 1.24 38.11
C ALA A 14 30.50 1.40 36.59
N SER A 15 29.92 0.38 35.94
CA SER A 15 29.50 0.49 34.54
C SER A 15 28.30 1.44 34.45
N MET A 16 28.56 2.66 34.01
CA MET A 16 27.54 3.62 33.64
C MET A 16 27.02 3.21 32.25
N ALA A 17 25.92 2.44 32.20
CA ALA A 17 25.16 2.21 30.99
C ALA A 17 24.50 3.54 30.62
N LEU A 18 25.08 4.22 29.64
CA LEU A 18 24.49 5.39 29.00
C LEU A 18 23.39 4.85 28.07
N LEU A 19 22.12 4.86 28.53
CA LEU A 19 20.96 4.69 27.70
C LEU A 19 20.90 5.90 26.74
N LEU A 20 21.40 5.71 25.52
CA LEU A 20 21.11 6.58 24.40
C LEU A 20 19.62 6.34 24.00
N LEU A 21 18.74 7.09 24.65
CA LEU A 21 17.41 7.38 24.11
C LEU A 21 17.61 8.26 22.86
N ALA A 22 17.86 7.61 21.73
CA ALA A 22 17.69 8.26 20.44
C ALA A 22 16.20 8.60 20.32
N SER A 23 15.84 9.85 20.67
CA SER A 23 14.57 10.43 20.30
C SER A 23 14.49 10.33 18.75
N ARG A 24 13.67 9.41 18.26
CA ARG A 24 13.22 9.45 16.87
C ARG A 24 12.43 10.75 16.73
N ALA A 25 13.10 11.84 16.40
CA ALA A 25 12.44 12.98 15.79
C ALA A 25 11.87 12.44 14.46
N SER A 26 10.59 12.09 14.46
CA SER A 26 9.88 11.85 13.22
C SER A 26 10.04 13.15 12.41
N VAL A 27 10.72 13.07 11.28
CA VAL A 27 10.68 14.13 10.28
C VAL A 27 9.22 14.17 9.82
N ARG A 28 8.41 14.98 10.50
CA ARG A 28 7.08 15.31 10.00
C ARG A 28 7.33 15.98 8.68
N ALA A 29 7.05 15.27 7.57
CA ALA A 29 6.97 15.91 6.27
C ALA A 29 6.03 17.10 6.45
N ASP A 30 6.48 18.29 6.02
CA ASP A 30 5.69 19.52 6.06
C ASP A 30 4.57 19.34 5.02
N VAL A 31 3.49 18.64 5.45
CA VAL A 31 2.34 18.35 4.59
C VAL A 31 1.69 19.69 4.26
N PRO A 32 1.46 19.99 2.97
CA PRO A 32 0.87 21.26 2.58
C PRO A 32 -0.42 21.53 3.34
N GLU A 33 -0.60 22.77 3.77
CA GLU A 33 -1.77 23.18 4.56
C GLU A 33 -3.07 22.81 3.83
N LEU A 34 -3.90 22.04 4.51
CA LEU A 34 -5.25 21.66 4.09
C LEU A 34 -6.28 22.52 4.82
N PRO A 35 -7.46 22.74 4.23
CA PRO A 35 -8.61 23.21 5.00
C PRO A 35 -8.87 22.27 6.19
N SER A 36 -9.44 22.81 7.25
CA SER A 36 -9.84 22.01 8.42
C SER A 36 -10.81 20.88 8.05
N ALA A 37 -10.93 19.87 8.89
CA ALA A 37 -11.87 18.78 8.67
C ALA A 37 -13.33 19.27 8.61
N GLU A 38 -13.66 20.36 9.31
CA GLU A 38 -14.94 21.04 9.24
C GLU A 38 -15.17 21.68 7.88
N GLU A 39 -14.19 22.40 7.35
CA GLU A 39 -14.28 23.06 6.04
C GLU A 39 -14.36 22.03 4.92
N LEU A 40 -13.57 20.95 4.98
CA LEU A 40 -13.63 19.85 4.00
C LEU A 40 -14.98 19.15 4.04
N SER A 41 -15.53 18.88 5.23
CA SER A 41 -16.87 18.32 5.39
C SER A 41 -17.98 19.24 4.84
N ALA A 42 -17.88 20.55 5.08
CA ALA A 42 -18.84 21.55 4.58
C ALA A 42 -18.73 21.76 3.05
N ALA A 43 -17.61 21.38 2.45
CA ALA A 43 -17.36 21.52 1.01
C ALA A 43 -17.80 20.29 0.20
N ALA A 44 -18.42 19.27 0.83
CA ALA A 44 -18.91 18.09 0.13
C ALA A 44 -20.22 17.57 0.71
N THR A 45 -20.93 16.76 -0.08
CA THR A 45 -22.18 16.10 0.30
C THR A 45 -22.11 14.61 -0.01
N ILE A 46 -22.80 13.79 0.78
CA ILE A 46 -23.05 12.37 0.54
C ILE A 46 -24.55 12.17 0.42
N VAL A 47 -24.96 11.51 -0.66
CA VAL A 47 -26.31 11.00 -0.83
C VAL A 47 -26.18 9.50 -1.12
N ARG A 48 -26.98 8.67 -0.45
CA ARG A 48 -26.99 7.23 -0.73
C ARG A 48 -28.25 6.88 -1.52
N ASP A 49 -28.08 6.06 -2.56
CA ASP A 49 -29.18 5.51 -3.33
C ASP A 49 -29.89 4.36 -2.59
N GLU A 50 -30.88 3.76 -3.22
CA GLU A 50 -31.65 2.64 -2.67
C GLU A 50 -30.82 1.37 -2.44
N PHE A 51 -29.62 1.25 -3.06
CA PHE A 51 -28.67 0.15 -2.87
C PHE A 51 -27.61 0.47 -1.82
N GLY A 52 -27.61 1.68 -1.28
CA GLY A 52 -26.64 2.16 -0.30
C GLY A 52 -25.36 2.72 -0.93
N THR A 53 -25.23 2.75 -2.27
CA THR A 53 -24.08 3.30 -2.95
C THR A 53 -23.91 4.79 -2.63
N PRO A 54 -22.76 5.25 -2.14
CA PRO A 54 -22.54 6.65 -1.85
C PRO A 54 -22.31 7.46 -3.13
N HIS A 55 -23.12 8.50 -3.31
CA HIS A 55 -22.94 9.56 -4.30
C HIS A 55 -22.35 10.76 -3.60
N ILE A 56 -21.10 11.09 -3.94
CA ILE A 56 -20.32 12.13 -3.29
C ILE A 56 -20.09 13.26 -4.27
N HIS A 57 -20.43 14.49 -3.85
CA HIS A 57 -20.09 15.70 -4.59
C HIS A 57 -19.24 16.61 -3.72
N GLY A 58 -18.04 16.95 -4.19
CA GLY A 58 -17.12 17.86 -3.52
C GLY A 58 -16.75 19.06 -4.37
N LYS A 59 -16.66 20.24 -3.74
CA LYS A 59 -16.21 21.50 -4.39
C LYS A 59 -14.73 21.45 -4.80
N THR A 60 -13.96 20.52 -4.24
CA THR A 60 -12.54 20.31 -4.55
C THR A 60 -12.22 18.83 -4.52
N ASP A 61 -11.11 18.43 -5.14
CA ASP A 61 -10.62 17.06 -5.08
C ASP A 61 -10.36 16.61 -3.65
N GLU A 62 -9.80 17.50 -2.83
CA GLU A 62 -9.52 17.25 -1.43
C GLU A 62 -10.81 16.95 -0.64
N ALA A 63 -11.86 17.75 -0.86
CA ALA A 63 -13.16 17.56 -0.20
C ALA A 63 -13.83 16.26 -0.68
N THR A 64 -13.74 15.93 -1.97
CA THR A 64 -14.27 14.69 -2.53
C THR A 64 -13.58 13.48 -1.93
N LEU A 65 -12.23 13.44 -1.90
CA LEU A 65 -11.48 12.30 -1.36
C LEU A 65 -11.60 12.17 0.17
N PHE A 66 -11.66 13.30 0.89
CA PHE A 66 -11.93 13.31 2.33
C PHE A 66 -13.28 12.65 2.63
N THR A 67 -14.33 13.08 1.92
CA THR A 67 -15.68 12.58 2.09
C THR A 67 -15.83 11.14 1.62
N PHE A 68 -15.12 10.75 0.56
CA PHE A 68 -15.06 9.37 0.10
C PHE A 68 -14.44 8.43 1.14
N ALA A 69 -13.35 8.84 1.80
CA ALA A 69 -12.76 8.07 2.88
C ALA A 69 -13.71 7.91 4.08
N TYR A 70 -14.43 8.98 4.41
CA TYR A 70 -15.45 8.95 5.47
C TYR A 70 -16.56 7.95 5.13
N ALA A 71 -17.09 7.97 3.89
CA ALA A 71 -18.13 7.05 3.43
C ALA A 71 -17.65 5.58 3.44
N GLN A 72 -16.41 5.30 3.06
CA GLN A 72 -15.83 3.95 3.18
C GLN A 72 -15.80 3.46 4.64
N CYS A 73 -15.52 4.37 5.58
CA CYS A 73 -15.55 4.03 7.01
C CYS A 73 -16.96 3.80 7.54
N GLU A 74 -17.96 4.56 7.07
CA GLU A 74 -19.37 4.29 7.38
C GLU A 74 -19.80 2.90 6.93
N ASP A 75 -19.36 2.49 5.73
CA ASP A 75 -19.71 1.19 5.17
C ASP A 75 -18.97 0.05 5.88
N ASN A 76 -17.65 0.18 6.07
CA ASN A 76 -16.85 -0.86 6.71
C ASN A 76 -15.50 -0.34 7.24
N PHE A 77 -15.52 0.37 8.35
CA PHE A 77 -14.28 0.86 8.99
C PHE A 77 -13.25 -0.25 9.22
N TRP A 78 -13.71 -1.44 9.62
CA TRP A 78 -12.78 -2.55 9.93
C TRP A 78 -12.02 -3.04 8.71
N GLN A 79 -12.62 -2.95 7.53
CA GLN A 79 -11.96 -3.29 6.27
C GLN A 79 -10.95 -2.21 5.87
N VAL A 80 -11.30 -0.93 6.10
CA VAL A 80 -10.35 0.19 5.91
C VAL A 80 -9.16 0.02 6.84
N GLU A 81 -9.39 -0.21 8.14
CA GLU A 81 -8.31 -0.39 9.10
C GLU A 81 -7.42 -1.58 8.76
N ASP A 82 -7.99 -2.73 8.34
CA ASP A 82 -7.23 -3.93 8.00
C ASP A 82 -6.25 -3.70 6.83
N ALA A 83 -6.64 -2.91 5.84
CA ALA A 83 -5.73 -2.53 4.75
C ALA A 83 -4.49 -1.79 5.27
N TYR A 84 -4.67 -0.92 6.25
CA TYR A 84 -3.55 -0.18 6.87
C TYR A 84 -2.77 -1.01 7.88
N ILE A 85 -3.42 -1.90 8.64
CA ILE A 85 -2.72 -2.85 9.52
C ILE A 85 -1.73 -3.70 8.72
N MET A 86 -2.15 -4.21 7.56
CA MET A 86 -1.29 -4.96 6.64
C MET A 86 -0.17 -4.07 6.09
N ALA A 87 -0.51 -2.87 5.60
CA ALA A 87 0.45 -1.91 5.06
C ALA A 87 1.55 -1.51 6.04
N LEU A 88 1.20 -1.43 7.32
CA LEU A 88 2.12 -1.11 8.41
C LEU A 88 2.90 -2.34 8.93
N GLY A 89 2.69 -3.52 8.35
CA GLY A 89 3.34 -4.77 8.77
C GLY A 89 2.99 -5.16 10.21
N ARG A 90 1.72 -5.00 10.58
CA ARG A 90 1.17 -5.31 11.91
C ARG A 90 0.07 -6.36 11.86
N TYR A 91 0.00 -7.14 10.77
CA TYR A 91 -1.08 -8.08 10.56
C TYR A 91 -1.00 -9.27 11.54
N ALA A 92 0.21 -9.71 11.90
CA ALA A 92 0.40 -10.71 12.94
C ALA A 92 0.01 -10.22 14.35
N GLU A 93 0.15 -8.92 14.62
CA GLU A 93 -0.29 -8.31 15.87
C GLU A 93 -1.82 -8.32 15.99
N ALA A 94 -2.53 -8.12 14.89
CA ALA A 94 -3.99 -8.19 14.86
C ALA A 94 -4.52 -9.63 14.87
N TYR A 95 -3.94 -10.51 14.05
CA TYR A 95 -4.54 -11.79 13.66
C TYR A 95 -3.70 -13.02 13.99
N GLY A 96 -2.57 -12.85 14.67
CA GLY A 96 -1.71 -13.95 15.11
C GLY A 96 -0.83 -14.53 14.00
N PRO A 97 -0.35 -15.79 14.16
CA PRO A 97 0.68 -16.37 13.29
C PRO A 97 0.33 -16.38 11.80
N LYS A 98 -0.95 -16.39 11.44
CA LYS A 98 -1.39 -16.36 10.03
C LYS A 98 -0.98 -15.07 9.29
N GLY A 99 -0.76 -13.98 10.02
CA GLY A 99 -0.32 -12.70 9.48
C GLY A 99 1.21 -12.56 9.35
N LEU A 100 1.97 -13.49 9.94
CA LEU A 100 3.42 -13.33 10.07
C LEU A 100 4.16 -13.22 8.73
N ASN A 101 3.74 -13.99 7.72
CA ASN A 101 4.40 -13.96 6.41
C ASN A 101 4.22 -12.62 5.70
N SER A 102 3.04 -12.00 5.80
CA SER A 102 2.77 -10.66 5.27
C SER A 102 3.67 -9.63 5.95
N ASP A 103 3.78 -9.70 7.28
CA ASP A 103 4.63 -8.78 8.03
C ASP A 103 6.12 -8.99 7.74
N LEU A 104 6.58 -10.23 7.56
CA LEU A 104 7.96 -10.54 7.17
C LEU A 104 8.30 -9.94 5.79
N LEU A 105 7.41 -10.06 4.80
CA LEU A 105 7.58 -9.43 3.49
C LEU A 105 7.61 -7.91 3.60
N ASN A 106 6.68 -7.33 4.37
CA ASN A 106 6.66 -5.88 4.62
C ASN A 106 8.00 -5.38 5.17
N ARG A 107 8.57 -6.10 6.16
CA ARG A 107 9.87 -5.76 6.78
C ARG A 107 11.04 -5.99 5.83
N ALA A 108 11.07 -7.10 5.09
CA ALA A 108 12.12 -7.40 4.13
C ALA A 108 12.24 -6.31 3.06
N PHE A 109 11.11 -5.87 2.50
CA PHE A 109 11.06 -4.79 1.51
C PHE A 109 11.11 -3.38 2.12
N ARG A 110 11.12 -3.26 3.46
CA ARG A 110 11.15 -1.98 4.19
C ARG A 110 10.02 -1.04 3.74
N ILE A 111 8.82 -1.58 3.57
CA ILE A 111 7.66 -0.82 3.06
C ILE A 111 7.39 0.42 3.91
N VAL A 112 7.35 0.28 5.24
CA VAL A 112 7.05 1.39 6.15
C VAL A 112 8.11 2.48 6.08
N PRO A 113 9.41 2.25 6.40
CA PRO A 113 10.41 3.31 6.45
C PRO A 113 10.67 3.95 5.07
N ARG A 114 10.52 3.18 3.98
CA ARG A 114 10.62 3.74 2.62
C ARG A 114 9.42 4.60 2.26
N SER A 115 8.21 4.20 2.63
CA SER A 115 7.01 4.98 2.33
C SER A 115 6.96 6.29 3.11
N GLU A 116 7.36 6.30 4.37
CA GLU A 116 7.47 7.51 5.19
C GLU A 116 8.48 8.50 4.57
N ARG A 117 9.68 8.02 4.23
CA ARG A 117 10.72 8.84 3.61
C ARG A 117 10.30 9.37 2.23
N ASP A 118 9.80 8.49 1.37
CA ASP A 118 9.52 8.82 -0.04
C ASP A 118 8.27 9.69 -0.17
N PHE A 119 7.33 9.62 0.79
CA PHE A 119 6.17 10.51 0.84
C PHE A 119 6.57 11.98 0.86
N ALA A 120 7.64 12.33 1.58
CA ALA A 120 8.15 13.70 1.64
C ALA A 120 8.66 14.23 0.27
N THR A 121 8.97 13.33 -0.68
CA THR A 121 9.46 13.68 -2.02
C THR A 121 8.36 13.75 -3.08
N LEU A 122 7.13 13.35 -2.74
CA LEU A 122 5.99 13.45 -3.66
C LEU A 122 5.66 14.91 -3.95
N ASP A 123 5.03 15.15 -5.09
CA ASP A 123 4.50 16.48 -5.38
C ASP A 123 3.44 16.89 -4.36
N ARG A 124 3.35 18.21 -4.11
CA ARG A 124 2.49 18.77 -3.08
C ARG A 124 1.01 18.45 -3.28
N ASP A 125 0.54 18.32 -4.50
CA ASP A 125 -0.85 17.97 -4.80
C ASP A 125 -1.15 16.52 -4.37
N THR A 126 -0.28 15.57 -4.70
CA THR A 126 -0.39 14.17 -4.26
C THR A 126 -0.34 14.07 -2.73
N GLN A 127 0.57 14.79 -2.06
CA GLN A 127 0.63 14.83 -0.60
C GLN A 127 -0.68 15.35 0.01
N ARG A 128 -1.27 16.41 -0.56
CA ARG A 128 -2.54 16.98 -0.10
C ARG A 128 -3.70 16.01 -0.26
N LEU A 129 -3.79 15.33 -1.40
CA LEU A 129 -4.85 14.36 -1.67
C LEU A 129 -4.77 13.15 -0.72
N CYS A 130 -3.57 12.64 -0.45
CA CYS A 130 -3.36 11.62 0.57
C CYS A 130 -3.76 12.10 1.97
N ALA A 131 -3.37 13.34 2.33
CA ALA A 131 -3.70 13.92 3.62
C ALA A 131 -5.22 14.16 3.77
N ALA A 132 -5.90 14.59 2.71
CA ALA A 132 -7.35 14.75 2.70
C ALA A 132 -8.05 13.39 2.89
N PHE A 133 -7.60 12.36 2.18
CA PHE A 133 -8.18 11.02 2.31
C PHE A 133 -8.06 10.47 3.73
N VAL A 134 -6.86 10.45 4.33
CA VAL A 134 -6.72 9.97 5.71
C VAL A 134 -7.39 10.91 6.72
N GLY A 135 -7.51 12.19 6.40
CA GLY A 135 -8.30 13.16 7.16
C GLY A 135 -9.76 12.73 7.30
N GLY A 136 -10.35 12.16 6.23
CA GLY A 136 -11.69 11.60 6.23
C GLY A 136 -11.84 10.39 7.15
N ILE A 137 -10.84 9.48 7.15
CA ILE A 137 -10.81 8.33 8.07
C ILE A 137 -10.73 8.82 9.53
N ASN A 138 -9.80 9.74 9.80
CA ASN A 138 -9.64 10.31 11.14
C ASN A 138 -10.90 11.04 11.59
N ARG A 139 -11.55 11.78 10.69
CA ARG A 139 -12.83 12.46 10.98
C ARG A 139 -13.93 11.48 11.36
N TYR A 140 -13.99 10.33 10.68
CA TYR A 140 -14.94 9.27 11.04
C TYR A 140 -14.71 8.80 12.49
N LEU A 141 -13.48 8.53 12.87
CA LEU A 141 -13.14 8.11 14.24
C LEU A 141 -13.48 9.20 15.27
N ASP A 142 -13.17 10.47 14.97
CA ASP A 142 -13.49 11.61 15.84
C ASP A 142 -15.01 11.76 16.07
N LYS A 143 -15.82 11.41 15.07
CA LYS A 143 -17.30 11.47 15.14
C LYS A 143 -17.95 10.22 15.73
N HIS A 144 -17.21 9.11 15.76
CA HIS A 144 -17.73 7.81 16.22
C HIS A 144 -16.86 7.25 17.37
N PRO A 145 -16.82 7.90 18.55
CA PRO A 145 -15.94 7.48 19.65
C PRO A 145 -16.24 6.08 20.20
N GLN A 146 -17.41 5.51 19.85
CA GLN A 146 -17.78 4.14 20.15
C GLN A 146 -17.02 3.11 19.27
N VAL A 147 -16.55 3.51 18.09
CA VAL A 147 -15.73 2.68 17.21
C VAL A 147 -14.33 2.60 17.79
N ARG A 148 -13.92 1.40 18.17
CA ARG A 148 -12.59 1.14 18.74
C ARG A 148 -11.69 0.51 17.70
N PRO A 149 -10.69 1.25 17.17
CA PRO A 149 -9.68 0.66 16.30
C PRO A 149 -8.99 -0.54 16.95
N ARG A 150 -8.62 -1.53 16.14
CA ARG A 150 -7.86 -2.70 16.62
C ARG A 150 -6.42 -2.32 16.95
N LEU A 151 -5.78 -1.54 16.09
CA LEU A 151 -4.36 -1.19 16.19
C LEU A 151 -4.03 0.22 15.68
N VAL A 152 -4.81 0.81 14.76
CA VAL A 152 -4.49 2.07 14.11
C VAL A 152 -5.45 3.16 14.59
N GLU A 153 -5.07 3.84 15.67
CA GLU A 153 -5.88 4.90 16.28
C GLU A 153 -5.84 6.21 15.48
N ARG A 154 -4.78 6.43 14.71
CA ARG A 154 -4.58 7.62 13.87
C ARG A 154 -3.93 7.26 12.55
N PHE A 155 -4.45 7.79 11.46
CA PHE A 155 -3.95 7.55 10.11
C PHE A 155 -3.11 8.74 9.64
N GLU A 156 -1.91 8.46 9.11
CA GLU A 156 -0.99 9.46 8.59
C GLU A 156 -0.98 9.46 7.05
N PRO A 157 -0.73 10.60 6.39
CA PRO A 157 -0.81 10.70 4.92
C PRO A 157 0.08 9.70 4.17
N TRP A 158 1.28 9.40 4.68
CA TRP A 158 2.19 8.44 4.07
C TRP A 158 1.70 6.99 4.16
N HIS A 159 0.73 6.69 5.03
CA HIS A 159 0.10 5.37 5.10
C HIS A 159 -0.57 4.98 3.78
N VAL A 160 -1.09 5.96 3.02
CA VAL A 160 -1.68 5.71 1.68
C VAL A 160 -0.64 5.12 0.75
N LEU A 161 0.59 5.67 0.74
CA LEU A 161 1.69 5.15 -0.06
C LEU A 161 2.13 3.76 0.41
N ALA A 162 2.20 3.54 1.72
CA ALA A 162 2.51 2.22 2.28
C ALA A 162 1.45 1.17 1.91
N SER A 163 0.16 1.54 1.96
CA SER A 163 -0.96 0.66 1.59
C SER A 163 -0.88 0.25 0.12
N HIS A 164 -0.63 1.20 -0.78
CA HIS A 164 -0.45 0.90 -2.19
C HIS A 164 0.74 -0.05 -2.42
N ARG A 165 1.90 0.25 -1.86
CA ARG A 165 3.13 -0.56 -2.00
C ARG A 165 2.96 -1.96 -1.45
N HIS A 166 2.35 -2.10 -0.28
CA HIS A 166 2.11 -3.41 0.31
C HIS A 166 1.14 -4.23 -0.53
N THR A 167 0.07 -3.62 -1.03
CA THR A 167 -0.88 -4.27 -1.94
C THR A 167 -0.20 -4.73 -3.23
N ALA A 168 0.63 -3.88 -3.84
CA ALA A 168 1.39 -4.22 -5.02
C ALA A 168 2.40 -5.35 -4.75
N LEU A 169 3.09 -5.32 -3.61
CA LEU A 169 4.00 -6.38 -3.17
C LEU A 169 3.27 -7.72 -3.03
N GLU A 170 2.15 -7.74 -2.33
CA GLU A 170 1.34 -8.95 -2.13
C GLU A 170 0.82 -9.52 -3.45
N LEU A 171 0.36 -8.67 -4.36
CA LEU A 171 -0.09 -9.09 -5.70
C LEU A 171 1.06 -9.61 -6.55
N SER A 172 2.24 -8.97 -6.53
CA SER A 172 3.41 -9.39 -7.29
C SER A 172 3.90 -10.78 -6.87
N PHE A 173 4.04 -11.03 -5.58
CA PHE A 173 4.42 -12.35 -5.07
C PHE A 173 3.43 -13.45 -5.46
N ARG A 174 2.19 -13.08 -5.69
CA ARG A 174 1.13 -13.97 -6.14
C ARG A 174 1.23 -14.32 -7.62
N LEU A 175 1.46 -13.29 -8.47
CA LEU A 175 1.45 -13.41 -9.92
C LEU A 175 2.74 -14.02 -10.48
N THR A 176 3.87 -13.81 -9.81
CA THR A 176 5.19 -14.26 -10.28
C THR A 176 5.54 -15.69 -9.90
N GLY A 177 4.65 -16.42 -9.25
CA GLY A 177 4.92 -17.79 -8.81
C GLY A 177 5.98 -17.92 -7.70
N LEU A 178 6.55 -16.79 -7.23
CA LEU A 178 7.50 -16.75 -6.10
C LEU A 178 6.88 -17.29 -4.80
N SER A 179 5.57 -17.47 -4.80
CA SER A 179 4.82 -17.81 -3.59
C SER A 179 4.61 -19.31 -3.36
N SER A 180 4.78 -20.20 -4.36
CA SER A 180 4.07 -21.47 -4.26
C SER A 180 4.83 -22.58 -3.55
N GLU A 181 6.16 -22.64 -3.63
CA GLU A 181 6.87 -23.79 -3.07
C GLU A 181 7.96 -23.47 -2.05
N ARG A 182 8.41 -22.23 -1.98
CA ARG A 182 9.64 -21.86 -1.27
C ARG A 182 9.48 -20.77 -0.21
N LEU A 183 8.39 -19.99 -0.26
CA LEU A 183 7.98 -19.17 0.88
C LEU A 183 6.99 -19.94 1.73
N PRO A 184 6.89 -19.68 3.05
CA PRO A 184 5.94 -20.37 3.90
C PRO A 184 4.55 -20.34 3.28
N ARG A 185 3.91 -21.52 3.15
CA ARG A 185 2.61 -21.67 2.45
C ARG A 185 1.63 -20.62 2.90
N ARG A 186 1.14 -19.81 1.97
CA ARG A 186 0.07 -18.86 2.21
C ARG A 186 -1.18 -19.58 2.71
N ASN A 187 -1.87 -18.94 3.63
CA ASN A 187 -3.20 -19.40 4.00
C ASN A 187 -4.18 -19.06 2.86
N PRO A 188 -4.68 -20.07 2.11
CA PRO A 188 -5.60 -19.81 0.98
C PRO A 188 -6.93 -19.19 1.43
N GLN A 189 -7.24 -19.21 2.74
CA GLN A 189 -8.41 -18.55 3.29
C GLN A 189 -8.28 -17.02 3.34
N ILE A 190 -7.06 -16.47 3.31
CA ILE A 190 -6.82 -15.02 3.28
C ILE A 190 -6.89 -14.51 1.83
N TRP A 191 -6.48 -15.34 0.87
CA TRP A 191 -6.42 -15.00 -0.54
C TRP A 191 -7.05 -16.09 -1.41
N PRO A 192 -8.36 -16.03 -1.69
CA PRO A 192 -8.98 -16.90 -2.68
C PRO A 192 -8.34 -16.67 -4.06
N ALA A 193 -8.51 -17.62 -4.97
CA ALA A 193 -8.10 -17.45 -6.34
C ALA A 193 -8.77 -16.19 -6.92
N THR A 194 -7.97 -15.26 -7.42
CA THR A 194 -8.44 -14.00 -8.03
C THR A 194 -8.03 -13.98 -9.49
N GLY A 195 -8.80 -13.31 -10.28
CA GLY A 195 -8.58 -13.05 -11.69
C GLY A 195 -9.48 -11.91 -12.10
N SER A 196 -9.66 -11.70 -13.38
CA SER A 196 -10.62 -10.73 -13.89
C SER A 196 -10.94 -11.06 -15.34
N ASN A 197 -12.13 -10.69 -15.78
CA ASN A 197 -12.49 -10.66 -17.19
C ASN A 197 -12.95 -9.25 -17.58
N GLY A 198 -12.79 -8.91 -18.84
CA GLY A 198 -13.31 -7.68 -19.41
C GLY A 198 -13.57 -7.81 -20.89
N TRP A 199 -14.58 -7.14 -21.38
CA TRP A 199 -14.88 -7.06 -22.82
C TRP A 199 -15.20 -5.61 -23.17
N ALA A 200 -14.61 -5.13 -24.26
CA ALA A 200 -15.02 -3.90 -24.93
C ALA A 200 -15.63 -4.26 -26.28
N LEU A 201 -16.85 -3.78 -26.52
CA LEU A 201 -17.59 -4.02 -27.76
C LEU A 201 -17.77 -2.70 -28.51
N ALA A 202 -17.35 -2.66 -29.76
CA ALA A 202 -17.60 -1.49 -30.59
C ALA A 202 -19.12 -1.33 -30.86
N GLY A 203 -19.58 -0.08 -31.03
CA GLY A 203 -20.98 0.25 -31.28
C GLY A 203 -21.60 -0.49 -32.49
N SER A 204 -20.78 -0.80 -33.53
CA SER A 204 -21.20 -1.59 -34.66
C SER A 204 -21.63 -3.03 -34.32
N ARG A 205 -21.35 -3.51 -33.11
CA ARG A 205 -21.67 -4.85 -32.61
C ARG A 205 -22.73 -4.84 -31.51
N THR A 206 -23.33 -3.70 -31.23
CA THR A 206 -24.37 -3.52 -30.20
C THR A 206 -25.69 -3.11 -30.83
N ALA A 207 -26.80 -3.48 -30.24
CA ALA A 207 -28.13 -3.11 -30.73
C ALA A 207 -28.42 -1.61 -30.61
N SER A 208 -27.78 -0.94 -29.62
CA SER A 208 -27.93 0.50 -29.36
C SER A 208 -27.06 1.37 -30.28
N GLY A 209 -26.07 0.79 -30.97
CA GLY A 209 -25.04 1.52 -31.69
C GLY A 209 -24.01 2.18 -30.78
N ALA A 210 -24.15 2.09 -29.46
CA ALA A 210 -23.19 2.62 -28.47
C ALA A 210 -22.16 1.55 -28.08
N PRO A 211 -20.88 1.90 -27.88
CA PRO A 211 -19.90 0.97 -27.31
C PRO A 211 -20.31 0.46 -25.93
N MET A 212 -19.91 -0.75 -25.61
CA MET A 212 -20.16 -1.37 -24.30
C MET A 212 -18.86 -1.86 -23.69
N LEU A 213 -18.71 -1.65 -22.39
CA LEU A 213 -17.61 -2.16 -21.58
C LEU A 213 -18.16 -3.03 -20.45
N LEU A 214 -17.69 -4.27 -20.38
CA LEU A 214 -17.93 -5.14 -19.24
C LEU A 214 -16.67 -5.20 -18.36
N ALA A 215 -16.85 -5.00 -17.07
CA ALA A 215 -15.84 -5.13 -16.04
C ALA A 215 -16.25 -6.24 -15.06
N ALA A 216 -15.45 -7.29 -14.96
CA ALA A 216 -15.73 -8.43 -14.07
C ALA A 216 -14.47 -8.76 -13.24
N PRO A 217 -14.17 -7.97 -12.19
CA PRO A 217 -13.09 -8.29 -11.28
C PRO A 217 -13.47 -9.48 -10.39
N HIS A 218 -12.65 -10.54 -10.40
CA HIS A 218 -12.83 -11.70 -9.51
C HIS A 218 -12.12 -11.47 -8.19
N MET A 219 -12.59 -10.48 -7.45
CA MET A 219 -12.03 -10.10 -6.16
C MET A 219 -12.85 -10.72 -5.02
N PRO A 220 -12.24 -10.91 -3.83
CA PRO A 220 -12.96 -11.47 -2.69
C PRO A 220 -14.11 -10.55 -2.24
N TRP A 221 -15.20 -11.16 -1.82
CA TRP A 221 -16.36 -10.43 -1.29
C TRP A 221 -16.14 -9.94 0.13
N PHE A 222 -15.15 -10.50 0.83
CA PHE A 222 -14.82 -10.16 2.20
C PHE A 222 -13.30 -10.16 2.39
N GLY A 223 -12.83 -9.29 3.28
CA GLY A 223 -11.42 -9.23 3.67
C GLY A 223 -10.55 -8.45 2.68
N PHE A 224 -9.26 -8.72 2.70
CA PHE A 224 -8.30 -7.98 1.90
C PHE A 224 -8.65 -7.99 0.40
N ALA A 225 -8.48 -6.83 -0.24
CA ALA A 225 -8.83 -6.57 -1.63
C ALA A 225 -10.34 -6.62 -1.94
N GLN A 226 -11.22 -6.54 -0.95
CA GLN A 226 -12.63 -6.28 -1.16
C GLN A 226 -12.80 -4.92 -1.86
N LEU A 227 -13.71 -4.89 -2.84
CA LEU A 227 -14.06 -3.66 -3.55
C LEU A 227 -15.24 -2.96 -2.86
N ALA A 228 -15.17 -1.62 -2.86
CA ALA A 228 -16.28 -0.72 -2.57
C ALA A 228 -16.71 -0.02 -3.86
N GLU A 229 -17.99 0.26 -4.00
CA GLU A 229 -18.55 1.02 -5.12
C GLU A 229 -18.91 2.43 -4.65
N ALA A 230 -18.64 3.43 -5.49
CA ALA A 230 -19.04 4.80 -5.25
C ALA A 230 -19.18 5.60 -6.54
N HIS A 231 -20.01 6.64 -6.46
CA HIS A 231 -20.08 7.71 -7.44
C HIS A 231 -19.47 8.98 -6.86
N LEU A 232 -18.41 9.46 -7.48
CA LEU A 232 -17.60 10.58 -7.03
C LEU A 232 -17.66 11.70 -8.04
N THR A 233 -17.98 12.91 -7.57
CA THR A 233 -17.99 14.13 -8.39
C THR A 233 -17.16 15.19 -7.70
N SER A 234 -16.31 15.87 -8.45
CA SER A 234 -15.51 16.99 -7.97
C SER A 234 -15.60 18.16 -8.94
N ASP A 235 -15.78 19.37 -8.40
CA ASP A 235 -15.66 20.61 -9.19
C ASP A 235 -14.18 20.94 -9.53
N GLY A 236 -13.23 20.12 -9.08
CA GLY A 236 -11.80 20.23 -9.29
C GLY A 236 -11.13 21.15 -8.29
N GLY A 237 -11.34 22.44 -8.40
CA GLY A 237 -10.68 23.43 -7.56
C GLY A 237 -9.20 23.64 -7.90
N ARG A 238 -8.59 24.72 -7.40
CA ARG A 238 -7.15 25.03 -7.57
C ARG A 238 -6.67 24.98 -9.03
N GLY A 239 -7.53 25.40 -9.98
CA GLY A 239 -7.21 25.38 -11.41
C GLY A 239 -7.28 23.99 -12.07
N ARG A 240 -7.73 22.97 -11.37
CA ARG A 240 -8.02 21.65 -11.93
C ARG A 240 -9.45 21.59 -12.48
N SER A 241 -9.64 20.84 -13.56
CA SER A 241 -10.96 20.60 -14.15
C SER A 241 -11.84 19.75 -13.23
N ALA A 242 -13.14 19.94 -13.33
CA ALA A 242 -14.13 19.05 -12.74
C ALA A 242 -14.02 17.64 -13.32
N TRP A 243 -14.48 16.65 -12.55
CA TRP A 243 -14.57 15.26 -12.98
C TRP A 243 -15.73 14.56 -12.29
N ASN A 244 -16.21 13.53 -12.93
CA ASN A 244 -17.26 12.64 -12.46
C ASN A 244 -16.80 11.19 -12.71
N PHE A 245 -16.99 10.31 -11.75
CA PHE A 245 -16.56 8.92 -11.85
C PHE A 245 -17.52 8.04 -11.06
N THR A 246 -18.03 6.99 -11.73
CA THR A 246 -18.75 5.90 -11.08
C THR A 246 -17.94 4.63 -11.25
N GLY A 247 -17.68 3.92 -10.16
CA GLY A 247 -16.91 2.69 -10.25
C GLY A 247 -16.52 2.09 -8.91
N ALA A 248 -15.58 1.17 -8.97
CA ALA A 248 -15.15 0.41 -7.82
C ALA A 248 -13.68 0.70 -7.46
N HIS A 249 -13.40 0.58 -6.16
CA HIS A 249 -12.09 0.82 -5.56
C HIS A 249 -11.85 -0.14 -4.40
N PHE A 250 -10.61 -0.29 -3.99
CA PHE A 250 -10.29 -1.04 -2.78
C PHE A 250 -10.60 -0.21 -1.52
N TYR A 251 -11.14 -0.86 -0.48
CA TYR A 251 -11.26 -0.22 0.82
C TYR A 251 -9.92 0.29 1.33
N GLY A 252 -9.92 1.48 1.93
CA GLY A 252 -8.71 2.16 2.41
C GLY A 252 -7.85 2.80 1.32
N SER A 253 -8.33 2.81 0.05
CA SER A 253 -7.61 3.40 -1.08
C SER A 253 -8.37 4.59 -1.67
N PRO A 254 -7.68 5.71 -1.96
CA PRO A 254 -8.23 6.83 -2.73
C PRO A 254 -8.19 6.59 -4.25
N THR A 255 -7.53 5.51 -4.72
CA THR A 255 -7.28 5.26 -6.14
C THR A 255 -8.53 4.74 -6.83
N LEU A 256 -8.92 5.38 -7.94
CA LEU A 256 -10.04 4.97 -8.77
C LEU A 256 -9.61 3.78 -9.64
N ALA A 257 -10.07 2.56 -9.29
CA ALA A 257 -9.52 1.35 -9.90
C ALA A 257 -10.13 1.04 -11.27
N LEU A 258 -11.45 0.95 -11.34
CA LEU A 258 -12.19 0.65 -12.57
C LEU A 258 -13.57 1.32 -12.54
N GLY A 259 -14.08 1.72 -13.69
CA GLY A 259 -15.37 2.42 -13.78
C GLY A 259 -15.48 3.28 -15.01
N ARG A 260 -16.26 4.36 -14.90
CA ARG A 260 -16.55 5.26 -16.02
C ARG A 260 -16.78 6.70 -15.57
N ASN A 261 -16.56 7.63 -16.49
CA ASN A 261 -17.15 8.98 -16.47
C ASN A 261 -18.27 9.07 -17.55
N GLU A 262 -18.69 10.27 -17.92
CA GLU A 262 -19.74 10.47 -18.94
C GLU A 262 -19.30 10.10 -20.36
N ARG A 263 -17.98 10.10 -20.62
CA ARG A 263 -17.44 9.95 -21.97
C ARG A 263 -16.81 8.60 -22.22
N LEU A 264 -16.21 7.99 -21.22
CA LEU A 264 -15.39 6.80 -21.35
C LEU A 264 -15.43 5.93 -20.09
N GLY A 265 -15.06 4.68 -20.26
CA GLY A 265 -14.89 3.75 -19.16
C GLY A 265 -13.65 2.88 -19.35
N TRP A 266 -13.18 2.33 -18.23
CA TRP A 266 -12.09 1.37 -18.23
C TRP A 266 -12.25 0.28 -17.17
N THR A 267 -11.64 -0.86 -17.44
CA THR A 267 -11.46 -1.92 -16.45
C THR A 267 -10.03 -2.44 -16.49
N LEU A 268 -9.64 -3.05 -15.40
CA LEU A 268 -8.31 -3.62 -15.19
C LEU A 268 -8.42 -5.14 -15.15
N VAL A 269 -7.57 -5.82 -15.92
CA VAL A 269 -7.44 -7.28 -15.89
C VAL A 269 -5.98 -7.59 -15.61
N THR A 270 -5.72 -8.39 -14.57
CA THR A 270 -4.36 -8.80 -14.25
C THR A 270 -3.72 -9.52 -15.42
N ASN A 271 -2.48 -9.17 -15.71
CA ASN A 271 -1.60 -9.92 -16.59
C ASN A 271 -0.44 -10.55 -15.79
N GLU A 272 0.40 -11.31 -16.44
CA GLU A 272 1.57 -11.94 -15.84
C GLU A 272 2.85 -11.41 -16.53
N PRO A 273 3.14 -10.09 -16.41
CA PRO A 273 4.35 -9.54 -16.98
C PRO A 273 5.57 -10.00 -16.18
N ASP A 274 6.69 -10.11 -16.86
CA ASP A 274 7.98 -10.35 -16.22
C ASP A 274 8.48 -9.08 -15.51
N ILE A 275 8.02 -8.86 -14.28
CA ILE A 275 8.34 -7.68 -13.46
C ILE A 275 9.11 -8.03 -12.18
N ALA A 276 9.33 -9.30 -11.92
CA ALA A 276 10.01 -9.73 -10.70
C ALA A 276 11.14 -10.68 -11.02
N ASP A 277 12.33 -10.27 -10.60
CA ASP A 277 13.53 -11.08 -10.70
C ASP A 277 13.91 -11.68 -9.34
N VAL A 278 14.48 -12.90 -9.40
CA VAL A 278 15.02 -13.60 -8.23
C VAL A 278 16.43 -14.06 -8.51
N TRP A 279 17.35 -13.63 -7.69
CA TRP A 279 18.77 -13.99 -7.78
C TRP A 279 19.17 -14.97 -6.68
N ARG A 280 19.94 -15.99 -7.05
CA ARG A 280 20.65 -16.82 -6.08
C ARG A 280 21.94 -16.11 -5.69
N VAL A 281 22.04 -15.68 -4.47
CA VAL A 281 23.17 -14.93 -3.92
C VAL A 281 23.98 -15.85 -3.01
N ARG A 282 25.30 -15.90 -3.21
CA ARG A 282 26.20 -16.77 -2.46
C ARG A 282 26.96 -15.97 -1.41
N PHE A 283 26.80 -16.36 -0.16
CA PHE A 283 27.48 -15.81 1.02
C PHE A 283 28.53 -16.82 1.49
N THR A 284 29.66 -16.87 0.80
CA THR A 284 30.73 -17.87 1.01
C THR A 284 32.05 -17.27 1.51
N ASN A 285 32.04 -15.94 1.82
CA ASN A 285 33.21 -15.27 2.36
C ASN A 285 33.50 -15.75 3.79
N PRO A 286 34.71 -16.32 4.07
CA PRO A 286 35.03 -16.86 5.39
C PRO A 286 35.24 -15.79 6.46
N ASP A 287 35.62 -14.58 6.05
CA ASP A 287 36.00 -13.49 6.94
C ASP A 287 34.80 -12.53 7.24
N ASN A 288 33.81 -12.52 6.35
CA ASN A 288 32.65 -11.64 6.49
C ASN A 288 31.34 -12.35 6.07
N PRO A 289 30.48 -12.73 7.02
CA PRO A 289 29.22 -13.44 6.74
C PRO A 289 28.17 -12.60 5.99
N LEU A 290 28.38 -11.30 5.82
CA LEU A 290 27.55 -10.39 5.04
C LEU A 290 28.09 -10.16 3.62
N ALA A 291 29.30 -10.63 3.33
CA ALA A 291 29.87 -10.51 1.99
C ALA A 291 29.32 -11.61 1.07
N TYR A 292 28.92 -11.20 -0.14
CA TYR A 292 28.40 -12.08 -1.18
C TYR A 292 29.14 -11.89 -2.49
N GLU A 293 29.18 -12.96 -3.27
CA GLU A 293 29.87 -13.01 -4.58
C GLU A 293 29.08 -12.19 -5.61
N TYR A 294 29.82 -11.35 -6.36
CA TYR A 294 29.25 -10.61 -7.49
C TYR A 294 30.36 -10.27 -8.49
N ASP A 295 30.25 -10.79 -9.72
CA ASP A 295 31.15 -10.50 -10.85
C ASP A 295 32.64 -10.71 -10.52
N GLY A 296 32.93 -11.78 -9.77
CA GLY A 296 34.29 -12.14 -9.38
C GLY A 296 34.87 -11.35 -8.20
N ASP A 297 34.08 -10.52 -7.57
CA ASP A 297 34.42 -9.69 -6.40
C ASP A 297 33.43 -9.88 -5.25
N TRP A 298 33.66 -9.21 -4.13
CA TRP A 298 32.83 -9.25 -2.95
C TRP A 298 32.06 -7.96 -2.77
N ARG A 299 30.74 -8.07 -2.55
CA ARG A 299 29.90 -6.97 -2.06
C ARG A 299 29.37 -7.31 -0.67
N VAL A 300 29.05 -6.30 0.13
CA VAL A 300 28.52 -6.47 1.47
C VAL A 300 27.02 -6.15 1.47
N ALA A 301 26.23 -7.07 2.03
CA ALA A 301 24.81 -6.88 2.20
C ALA A 301 24.50 -5.94 3.39
N ASP A 302 23.44 -5.17 3.28
CA ASP A 302 22.85 -4.49 4.42
C ASP A 302 22.16 -5.52 5.32
N GLU A 303 22.31 -5.38 6.64
CA GLU A 303 21.62 -6.21 7.62
C GLU A 303 20.94 -5.31 8.64
N TRP A 304 19.71 -5.68 9.02
CA TRP A 304 18.98 -5.02 10.11
C TRP A 304 18.12 -6.03 10.85
N THR A 305 17.81 -5.70 12.09
CA THR A 305 16.90 -6.48 12.93
C THR A 305 15.64 -5.67 13.20
N ASP A 306 14.48 -6.33 13.18
CA ASP A 306 13.20 -5.72 13.49
C ASP A 306 12.36 -6.70 14.33
N VAL A 307 11.46 -6.15 15.15
CA VAL A 307 10.56 -6.90 16.00
C VAL A 307 9.18 -6.97 15.37
N ILE A 308 8.64 -8.18 15.24
CA ILE A 308 7.27 -8.42 14.83
C ILE A 308 6.47 -8.89 16.04
N ARG A 309 5.38 -8.19 16.33
CA ARG A 309 4.45 -8.53 17.40
C ARG A 309 3.44 -9.53 16.87
N VAL A 310 3.29 -10.64 17.57
CA VAL A 310 2.40 -11.75 17.16
C VAL A 310 1.37 -12.03 18.25
N ARG A 311 0.09 -11.84 17.93
CA ARG A 311 -1.02 -12.15 18.84
C ARG A 311 -1.06 -13.65 19.15
N LYS A 312 -1.24 -13.95 20.42
CA LYS A 312 -1.42 -15.29 20.97
C LYS A 312 -2.81 -15.41 21.60
N SER A 313 -3.14 -16.59 22.08
CA SER A 313 -4.35 -16.82 22.89
C SER A 313 -4.37 -15.96 24.15
N GLN A 314 -3.19 -15.67 24.70
CA GLN A 314 -3.01 -14.76 25.82
C GLN A 314 -1.92 -13.73 25.46
N GLY A 315 -2.34 -12.47 25.22
CA GLY A 315 -1.43 -11.36 24.99
C GLY A 315 -0.79 -11.34 23.60
N VAL A 316 0.37 -10.70 23.53
CA VAL A 316 1.17 -10.50 22.33
C VAL A 316 2.60 -10.94 22.63
N GLU A 317 3.18 -11.74 21.75
CA GLU A 317 4.59 -12.17 21.78
C GLU A 317 5.39 -11.28 20.83
N GLU A 318 6.51 -10.74 21.29
CA GLU A 318 7.49 -10.06 20.45
C GLU A 318 8.50 -11.06 19.91
N ARG A 319 8.72 -11.06 18.60
CA ARG A 319 9.68 -11.91 17.91
C ARG A 319 10.64 -11.05 17.13
N GLU A 320 11.92 -11.26 17.37
CA GLU A 320 12.98 -10.60 16.65
C GLU A 320 13.33 -11.38 15.37
N PHE A 321 13.51 -10.66 14.26
CA PHE A 321 13.90 -11.20 12.96
C PHE A 321 15.02 -10.37 12.37
N THR A 322 16.04 -11.03 11.83
CA THR A 322 17.12 -10.40 11.10
C THR A 322 16.85 -10.49 9.60
N PHE A 323 16.97 -9.37 8.92
CA PHE A 323 16.77 -9.21 7.49
C PHE A 323 18.06 -8.79 6.82
N ARG A 324 18.21 -9.16 5.54
CA ARG A 324 19.34 -8.74 4.69
C ARG A 324 18.82 -8.19 3.38
N SER A 325 19.60 -7.28 2.79
CA SER A 325 19.36 -6.78 1.44
C SER A 325 20.69 -6.68 0.69
N THR A 326 20.67 -7.11 -0.57
CA THR A 326 21.76 -6.96 -1.52
C THR A 326 21.43 -5.85 -2.53
N HIS A 327 22.32 -5.57 -3.47
CA HIS A 327 22.01 -4.65 -4.58
C HIS A 327 20.94 -5.22 -5.53
N HIS A 328 20.69 -6.55 -5.50
CA HIS A 328 19.60 -7.18 -6.23
C HIS A 328 18.24 -7.00 -5.54
N GLY A 329 18.24 -6.65 -4.24
CA GLY A 329 17.04 -6.52 -3.43
C GLY A 329 17.11 -7.27 -2.11
N PRO A 330 16.01 -7.27 -1.33
CA PRO A 330 15.94 -7.97 -0.06
C PRO A 330 16.03 -9.49 -0.23
N ILE A 331 16.63 -10.14 0.76
CA ILE A 331 16.61 -11.60 0.88
C ILE A 331 15.20 -12.03 1.31
N VAL A 332 14.57 -12.84 0.48
CA VAL A 332 13.20 -13.33 0.70
C VAL A 332 13.16 -14.80 1.12
N GLN A 333 14.25 -15.53 0.89
CA GLN A 333 14.35 -16.95 1.25
C GLN A 333 15.79 -17.38 1.46
N ARG A 334 15.99 -18.36 2.33
CA ARG A 334 17.24 -19.08 2.54
C ARG A 334 17.14 -20.48 1.93
N GLU A 335 17.98 -20.82 0.94
CA GLU A 335 18.07 -22.16 0.38
C GLU A 335 19.02 -23.06 1.16
N SER A 336 20.16 -22.50 1.59
CA SER A 336 21.16 -23.17 2.44
C SER A 336 21.83 -22.16 3.37
N ASN A 337 22.86 -22.59 4.09
CA ASN A 337 23.66 -21.66 4.90
C ASN A 337 24.45 -20.65 4.05
N GLU A 338 24.76 -20.98 2.82
CA GLU A 338 25.59 -20.18 1.91
C GLU A 338 24.77 -19.53 0.79
N VAL A 339 23.58 -20.04 0.48
CA VAL A 339 22.79 -19.57 -0.67
C VAL A 339 21.46 -19.00 -0.19
N MET A 340 21.21 -17.76 -0.59
CA MET A 340 19.97 -17.05 -0.30
C MET A 340 19.36 -16.50 -1.59
N LEU A 341 18.05 -16.31 -1.60
CA LEU A 341 17.32 -15.71 -2.71
C LEU A 341 17.04 -14.24 -2.42
N ALA A 342 17.54 -13.37 -3.27
CA ALA A 342 17.18 -11.95 -3.29
C ALA A 342 16.08 -11.73 -4.33
N ALA A 343 15.13 -10.84 -4.07
CA ALA A 343 14.07 -10.52 -5.01
C ALA A 343 13.94 -9.01 -5.23
N ASN A 344 13.63 -8.65 -6.48
CA ASN A 344 13.27 -7.29 -6.84
C ASN A 344 11.98 -7.30 -7.66
N ILE A 345 11.19 -6.23 -7.52
CA ILE A 345 9.93 -6.04 -8.25
C ILE A 345 9.99 -4.66 -8.89
N ALA A 346 9.98 -4.64 -10.23
CA ALA A 346 10.03 -3.41 -10.99
C ALA A 346 8.80 -2.52 -10.69
N GLY A 347 9.04 -1.23 -10.50
CA GLY A 347 7.99 -0.24 -10.27
C GLY A 347 7.37 -0.25 -8.88
N LEU A 348 7.75 -1.18 -7.98
CA LEU A 348 7.10 -1.30 -6.64
C LEU A 348 7.18 -0.01 -5.83
N PHE A 349 8.29 0.71 -5.91
CA PHE A 349 8.51 1.92 -5.12
C PHE A 349 8.28 3.21 -5.88
N GLU A 350 8.26 3.15 -7.19
CA GLU A 350 8.07 4.28 -8.11
C GLU A 350 6.59 4.58 -8.35
N ALA A 351 5.72 3.57 -8.22
CA ALA A 351 4.29 3.71 -8.53
C ALA A 351 3.53 4.52 -7.46
N VAL A 352 2.80 5.54 -7.93
CA VAL A 352 1.86 6.37 -7.14
C VAL A 352 0.56 6.51 -7.94
N PRO A 353 -0.31 5.48 -7.97
CA PRO A 353 -1.41 5.38 -8.92
C PRO A 353 -2.55 6.39 -8.71
N LEU A 354 -2.64 7.03 -7.54
CA LEU A 354 -3.68 8.01 -7.24
C LEU A 354 -3.76 9.11 -8.31
N ARG A 355 -2.62 9.72 -8.65
CA ARG A 355 -2.57 10.80 -9.64
C ARG A 355 -2.99 10.32 -11.03
N GLN A 356 -2.49 9.17 -11.46
CA GLN A 356 -2.87 8.59 -12.75
C GLN A 356 -4.37 8.31 -12.80
N SER A 357 -4.95 7.71 -11.78
CA SER A 357 -6.38 7.36 -11.76
C SER A 357 -7.27 8.61 -11.83
N LEU A 358 -6.90 9.69 -11.15
CA LEU A 358 -7.61 10.97 -11.25
C LEU A 358 -7.47 11.62 -12.62
N GLN A 359 -6.33 11.47 -13.28
CA GLN A 359 -6.15 11.94 -14.67
C GLN A 359 -7.00 11.11 -15.64
N MET A 360 -7.07 9.79 -15.44
CA MET A 360 -7.95 8.92 -16.22
C MET A 360 -9.42 9.30 -16.04
N ALA A 361 -9.86 9.59 -14.82
CA ALA A 361 -11.24 10.03 -14.53
C ALA A 361 -11.60 11.38 -15.17
N ARG A 362 -10.62 12.26 -15.39
CA ARG A 362 -10.79 13.57 -16.06
C ARG A 362 -10.77 13.47 -17.58
N ALA A 363 -10.19 12.42 -18.14
CA ALA A 363 -10.04 12.27 -19.58
C ALA A 363 -11.41 12.27 -20.27
N GLN A 364 -11.50 12.99 -21.39
CA GLN A 364 -12.74 13.16 -22.18
C GLN A 364 -12.71 12.35 -23.48
N ASN A 365 -11.55 11.80 -23.83
CA ASN A 365 -11.33 11.05 -25.07
C ASN A 365 -10.13 10.11 -24.93
N LEU A 366 -9.93 9.24 -25.93
CA LEU A 366 -8.84 8.26 -25.96
C LEU A 366 -7.45 8.90 -25.88
N ALA A 367 -7.26 10.07 -26.53
CA ALA A 367 -5.94 10.73 -26.54
C ALA A 367 -5.55 11.17 -25.13
N GLU A 368 -6.45 11.83 -24.40
CA GLU A 368 -6.23 12.26 -23.01
C GLU A 368 -6.05 11.06 -22.07
N PHE A 369 -6.86 9.99 -22.27
CA PHE A 369 -6.75 8.77 -21.48
C PHE A 369 -5.39 8.11 -21.67
N ARG A 370 -4.88 8.04 -22.92
CA ARG A 370 -3.53 7.51 -23.20
C ARG A 370 -2.41 8.34 -22.56
N VAL A 371 -2.57 9.68 -22.51
CA VAL A 371 -1.61 10.55 -21.79
C VAL A 371 -1.60 10.18 -20.29
N ALA A 372 -2.75 9.96 -19.69
CA ALA A 372 -2.83 9.53 -18.29
C ALA A 372 -2.17 8.15 -18.08
N LEU A 373 -2.42 7.19 -18.98
CA LEU A 373 -1.81 5.85 -18.92
C LEU A 373 -0.30 5.84 -19.12
N ALA A 374 0.25 6.80 -19.84
CA ALA A 374 1.70 6.89 -20.08
C ALA A 374 2.53 7.03 -18.79
N ALA A 375 1.90 7.39 -17.67
CA ALA A 375 2.53 7.38 -16.36
C ALA A 375 2.87 5.95 -15.85
N MET A 376 2.32 4.88 -16.46
CA MET A 376 2.61 3.46 -16.19
C MET A 376 2.50 3.06 -14.71
N GLN A 377 1.51 3.60 -14.00
CA GLN A 377 1.36 3.38 -12.55
C GLN A 377 0.44 2.18 -12.22
N ALA A 378 -0.28 1.64 -13.21
CA ALA A 378 -1.08 0.41 -13.08
C ALA A 378 -0.20 -0.80 -13.37
N LEU A 379 0.60 -1.20 -12.39
CA LEU A 379 1.51 -2.33 -12.50
C LEU A 379 0.71 -3.63 -12.77
N PHE A 380 1.25 -4.51 -13.63
CA PHE A 380 0.72 -5.85 -13.98
C PHE A 380 -0.77 -5.88 -14.40
N MET A 381 -1.25 -4.83 -15.04
CA MET A 381 -2.63 -4.72 -15.49
C MET A 381 -2.71 -4.51 -16.99
N ASN A 382 -3.56 -5.27 -17.66
CA ASN A 382 -4.13 -4.90 -18.94
C ASN A 382 -5.27 -3.90 -18.69
N VAL A 383 -5.32 -2.85 -19.47
CA VAL A 383 -6.39 -1.85 -19.40
C VAL A 383 -7.30 -2.04 -20.62
N LEU A 384 -8.58 -2.37 -20.38
CA LEU A 384 -9.60 -2.36 -21.40
C LEU A 384 -10.35 -1.05 -21.33
N TYR A 385 -10.68 -0.50 -22.49
CA TYR A 385 -11.24 0.84 -22.66
C TYR A 385 -12.40 0.83 -23.62
N ALA A 386 -13.36 1.72 -23.42
CA ALA A 386 -14.38 2.07 -24.41
C ALA A 386 -14.83 3.52 -24.19
N ASP A 387 -15.13 4.25 -25.26
CA ASP A 387 -15.64 5.62 -25.21
C ASP A 387 -16.84 5.87 -26.10
N CYS A 388 -17.51 7.00 -25.92
CA CYS A 388 -18.68 7.38 -26.69
C CYS A 388 -18.34 7.80 -28.15
N ASP A 389 -17.07 7.96 -28.50
CA ASP A 389 -16.61 8.26 -29.86
C ASP A 389 -16.40 6.96 -30.68
N GLY A 390 -16.60 5.78 -30.05
CA GLY A 390 -16.56 4.48 -30.70
C GLY A 390 -15.22 3.77 -30.61
N ASN A 391 -14.25 4.32 -29.89
CA ASN A 391 -12.97 3.64 -29.64
C ASN A 391 -13.12 2.56 -28.58
N ILE A 392 -12.41 1.45 -28.79
CA ILE A 392 -12.30 0.34 -27.84
C ILE A 392 -10.86 -0.13 -27.76
#